data_fb7775807e620a990fb7160e57ce713d
#
_entry.id   fb7775807e620a990fb7160e57ce713d
#
_cell.length_a   1.000
_cell.length_b   1.000
_cell.length_c   1.000
_cell.angle_alpha   90.00
_cell.angle_beta   90.00
_cell.angle_gamma   90.00
#
_symmetry.space_group_name_H-M   'P 1'
#
loop_
_entity.id
_entity.type
_entity.pdbx_description
1 polymer ?
#
loop_
_entity_poly.entity_id
_entity_poly.type
_entity_poly.pdbx_seq_one_letter_code
_entity_poly.pdbx_strand_id
1 'polypeptide(L)'
;MDLGIAERVALVTGGSRGLGRGAVDALAAEGVKLVLAARAEGALAEAAAAVTAAGVEVATMVVDVTEPEAPQRLVDLAVERFGSLDIVVANAGGPPPGRALDLDDAAIMAALNANLLTSVRLVRSAVPVMAEHGWGRICCITSYSVVQPIPTLALSNTARVGLWAWAKTAANDLAADGTGITLNLACPGPHATERMRQLGNDSMAGSMGDPADFGKVVAFLCSDPARFVNGAALVVDGGATLAL
;
A
#
# COMPACT_ATOMS: atom_id res chain seq x y z
N MET A 1 -8.47 -1.10 -20.82
CA MET A 1 -7.00 -1.15 -20.98
C MET A 1 -6.57 -2.49 -20.44
N ASP A 2 -5.79 -3.24 -21.17
CA ASP A 2 -5.16 -4.44 -20.63
C ASP A 2 -4.00 -4.02 -19.73
N LEU A 3 -4.02 -4.45 -18.47
CA LEU A 3 -2.99 -4.13 -17.49
C LEU A 3 -1.79 -5.11 -17.55
N GLY A 4 -1.91 -6.25 -18.25
CA GLY A 4 -0.86 -7.25 -18.42
C GLY A 4 -0.43 -7.93 -17.11
N ILE A 5 -1.34 -8.06 -16.13
CA ILE A 5 -1.04 -8.59 -14.79
C ILE A 5 -1.86 -9.83 -14.40
N ALA A 6 -2.66 -10.36 -15.31
CA ALA A 6 -3.39 -11.60 -15.06
C ALA A 6 -2.42 -12.74 -14.66
N GLU A 7 -2.86 -13.59 -13.73
CA GLU A 7 -2.07 -14.71 -13.13
C GLU A 7 -0.84 -14.29 -12.30
N ARG A 8 -0.48 -12.99 -12.24
CA ARG A 8 0.54 -12.50 -11.32
C ARG A 8 0.14 -12.71 -9.87
N VAL A 9 1.12 -12.71 -8.97
CA VAL A 9 0.92 -12.89 -7.53
C VAL A 9 1.12 -11.56 -6.82
N ALA A 10 0.11 -11.08 -6.10
CA ALA A 10 0.16 -9.85 -5.33
C ALA A 10 0.02 -10.08 -3.82
N LEU A 11 0.87 -9.42 -3.04
CA LEU A 11 0.76 -9.30 -1.60
C LEU A 11 0.22 -7.93 -1.23
N VAL A 12 -0.92 -7.90 -0.53
CA VAL A 12 -1.57 -6.67 -0.06
C VAL A 12 -1.66 -6.65 1.45
N THR A 13 -0.93 -5.74 2.10
CA THR A 13 -1.06 -5.52 3.53
C THR A 13 -2.18 -4.53 3.85
N GLY A 14 -2.87 -4.73 4.99
CA GLY A 14 -4.07 -3.95 5.30
C GLY A 14 -5.19 -4.11 4.27
N GLY A 15 -5.25 -5.26 3.58
CA GLY A 15 -6.15 -5.53 2.46
C GLY A 15 -7.61 -5.83 2.84
N SER A 16 -7.94 -5.87 4.12
CA SER A 16 -9.28 -6.25 4.56
C SER A 16 -10.32 -5.12 4.51
N ARG A 17 -9.91 -3.85 4.50
CA ARG A 17 -10.79 -2.66 4.57
C ARG A 17 -10.23 -1.46 3.81
N GLY A 18 -11.10 -0.49 3.53
CA GLY A 18 -10.75 0.83 3.01
C GLY A 18 -9.95 0.78 1.71
N LEU A 19 -8.89 1.57 1.62
CA LEU A 19 -8.08 1.70 0.40
C LEU A 19 -7.33 0.41 0.03
N GLY A 20 -6.83 -0.32 1.05
CA GLY A 20 -6.22 -1.63 0.81
C GLY A 20 -7.21 -2.63 0.23
N ARG A 21 -8.47 -2.62 0.70
CA ARG A 21 -9.54 -3.45 0.12
C ARG A 21 -9.88 -3.01 -1.30
N GLY A 22 -9.95 -1.72 -1.58
CA GLY A 22 -10.14 -1.23 -2.95
C GLY A 22 -9.04 -1.73 -3.90
N ALA A 23 -7.78 -1.76 -3.44
CA ALA A 23 -6.67 -2.33 -4.21
C ALA A 23 -6.83 -3.85 -4.41
N VAL A 24 -7.24 -4.59 -3.38
CA VAL A 24 -7.55 -6.04 -3.48
C VAL A 24 -8.61 -6.30 -4.54
N ASP A 25 -9.73 -5.58 -4.48
CA ASP A 25 -10.85 -5.78 -5.41
C ASP A 25 -10.45 -5.44 -6.86
N ALA A 26 -9.65 -4.38 -7.06
CA ALA A 26 -9.16 -3.99 -8.37
C ALA A 26 -8.17 -5.02 -8.96
N LEU A 27 -7.23 -5.54 -8.15
CA LEU A 27 -6.28 -6.56 -8.58
C LEU A 27 -6.99 -7.90 -8.85
N ALA A 28 -7.97 -8.27 -8.03
CA ALA A 28 -8.79 -9.46 -8.26
C ALA A 28 -9.56 -9.39 -9.58
N ALA A 29 -10.10 -8.22 -9.93
CA ALA A 29 -10.80 -7.99 -11.20
C ALA A 29 -9.89 -8.18 -12.43
N GLU A 30 -8.58 -8.03 -12.27
CA GLU A 30 -7.57 -8.28 -13.30
C GLU A 30 -7.03 -9.72 -13.28
N GLY A 31 -7.59 -10.62 -12.47
CA GLY A 31 -7.18 -12.02 -12.38
C GLY A 31 -5.85 -12.25 -11.64
N VAL A 32 -5.47 -11.34 -10.75
CA VAL A 32 -4.24 -11.44 -9.95
C VAL A 32 -4.48 -12.33 -8.73
N LYS A 33 -3.64 -13.34 -8.50
CA LYS A 33 -3.64 -14.19 -7.29
C LYS A 33 -3.20 -13.36 -6.08
N LEU A 34 -3.83 -13.58 -4.93
CA LEU A 34 -3.70 -12.65 -3.81
C LEU A 34 -3.20 -13.31 -2.52
N VAL A 35 -2.25 -12.67 -1.87
CA VAL A 35 -1.93 -12.86 -0.45
C VAL A 35 -2.41 -11.65 0.32
N LEU A 36 -3.34 -11.83 1.27
CA LEU A 36 -3.92 -10.78 2.06
C LEU A 36 -3.42 -10.84 3.50
N ALA A 37 -2.98 -9.70 4.03
CA ALA A 37 -2.55 -9.57 5.41
C ALA A 37 -3.34 -8.50 6.15
N ALA A 38 -3.86 -8.83 7.33
CA ALA A 38 -4.51 -7.88 8.25
C ALA A 38 -4.54 -8.44 9.67
N ARG A 39 -4.84 -7.57 10.66
CA ARG A 39 -4.96 -7.96 12.08
C ARG A 39 -6.35 -8.51 12.43
N ALA A 40 -7.39 -8.02 11.74
CA ALA A 40 -8.77 -8.38 12.06
C ALA A 40 -9.18 -9.62 11.24
N GLU A 41 -9.19 -10.78 11.89
CA GLU A 41 -9.48 -12.08 11.27
C GLU A 41 -10.81 -12.10 10.51
N GLY A 42 -11.91 -11.67 11.14
CA GLY A 42 -13.23 -11.67 10.49
C GLY A 42 -13.28 -10.85 9.21
N ALA A 43 -12.75 -9.61 9.24
CA ALA A 43 -12.70 -8.78 8.05
C ALA A 43 -11.76 -9.31 6.98
N LEU A 44 -10.69 -10.01 7.38
CA LEU A 44 -9.79 -10.67 6.44
C LEU A 44 -10.46 -11.86 5.77
N ALA A 45 -11.20 -12.66 6.53
CA ALA A 45 -11.99 -13.77 6.00
C ALA A 45 -13.08 -13.31 5.03
N GLU A 46 -13.80 -12.22 5.34
CA GLU A 46 -14.78 -11.61 4.45
C GLU A 46 -14.14 -11.14 3.13
N ALA A 47 -12.96 -10.50 3.22
CA ALA A 47 -12.23 -10.07 2.04
C ALA A 47 -11.80 -11.25 1.16
N ALA A 48 -11.27 -12.31 1.77
CA ALA A 48 -10.88 -13.53 1.07
C ALA A 48 -12.07 -14.23 0.41
N ALA A 49 -13.20 -14.33 1.12
CA ALA A 49 -14.43 -14.93 0.56
C ALA A 49 -14.91 -14.19 -0.70
N ALA A 50 -14.85 -12.84 -0.69
CA ALA A 50 -15.24 -12.05 -1.86
C ALA A 50 -14.28 -12.27 -3.05
N VAL A 51 -12.97 -12.36 -2.81
CA VAL A 51 -11.95 -12.67 -3.84
C VAL A 51 -12.20 -14.05 -4.42
N THR A 52 -12.44 -15.06 -3.57
CA THR A 52 -12.76 -16.43 -4.00
C THR A 52 -14.05 -16.47 -4.81
N ALA A 53 -15.08 -15.73 -4.41
CA ALA A 53 -16.34 -15.63 -5.15
C ALA A 53 -16.18 -14.99 -6.54
N ALA A 54 -15.14 -14.15 -6.72
CA ALA A 54 -14.75 -13.61 -8.03
C ALA A 54 -13.92 -14.60 -8.88
N GLY A 55 -13.68 -15.83 -8.39
CA GLY A 55 -12.92 -16.86 -9.10
C GLY A 55 -11.40 -16.74 -9.00
N VAL A 56 -10.89 -15.93 -8.07
CA VAL A 56 -9.46 -15.68 -7.90
C VAL A 56 -8.90 -16.47 -6.70
N GLU A 57 -7.70 -17.00 -6.87
CA GLU A 57 -6.99 -17.69 -5.79
C GLU A 57 -6.49 -16.69 -4.74
N VAL A 58 -6.70 -17.02 -3.46
CA VAL A 58 -6.32 -16.18 -2.34
C VAL A 58 -5.75 -16.98 -1.18
N ALA A 59 -4.68 -16.48 -0.57
CA ALA A 59 -4.15 -16.92 0.72
C ALA A 59 -4.25 -15.76 1.72
N THR A 60 -4.37 -16.07 3.00
CA THR A 60 -4.49 -15.05 4.05
C THR A 60 -3.54 -15.31 5.21
N MET A 61 -3.08 -14.23 5.84
CA MET A 61 -2.35 -14.31 7.12
C MET A 61 -2.86 -13.24 8.08
N VAL A 62 -3.33 -13.68 9.25
CA VAL A 62 -3.61 -12.77 10.37
C VAL A 62 -2.29 -12.40 11.02
N VAL A 63 -1.89 -11.13 10.89
CA VAL A 63 -0.58 -10.67 11.34
C VAL A 63 -0.57 -9.16 11.59
N ASP A 64 0.22 -8.73 12.58
CA ASP A 64 0.60 -7.33 12.72
C ASP A 64 1.87 -7.06 11.91
N VAL A 65 1.75 -6.30 10.84
CA VAL A 65 2.87 -5.97 9.95
C VAL A 65 3.94 -5.09 10.60
N THR A 66 3.71 -4.59 11.82
CA THR A 66 4.73 -3.85 12.59
C THR A 66 5.76 -4.79 13.25
N GLU A 67 5.47 -6.09 13.34
CA GLU A 67 6.43 -7.11 13.77
C GLU A 67 7.56 -7.22 12.74
N PRO A 68 8.84 -7.17 13.16
CA PRO A 68 9.98 -7.17 12.23
C PRO A 68 10.02 -8.37 11.27
N GLU A 69 9.56 -9.53 11.70
CA GLU A 69 9.58 -10.79 10.93
C GLU A 69 8.35 -10.97 10.02
N ALA A 70 7.28 -10.20 10.25
CA ALA A 70 6.04 -10.35 9.51
C ALA A 70 6.21 -10.18 7.98
N PRO A 71 7.00 -9.22 7.48
CA PRO A 71 7.22 -9.06 6.04
C PRO A 71 7.79 -10.30 5.37
N GLN A 72 8.81 -10.93 5.97
CA GLN A 72 9.42 -12.14 5.41
C GLN A 72 8.41 -13.30 5.38
N ARG A 73 7.70 -13.53 6.48
CA ARG A 73 6.67 -14.58 6.55
C ARG A 73 5.58 -14.41 5.48
N LEU A 74 5.23 -13.17 5.14
CA LEU A 74 4.25 -12.88 4.09
C LEU A 74 4.79 -13.16 2.69
N VAL A 75 6.05 -12.86 2.43
CA VAL A 75 6.74 -13.20 1.18
C VAL A 75 6.85 -14.71 1.04
N ASP A 76 7.28 -15.40 2.10
CA ASP A 76 7.39 -16.87 2.13
C ASP A 76 6.03 -17.52 1.81
N LEU A 77 4.93 -17.02 2.40
CA LEU A 77 3.58 -17.50 2.11
C LEU A 77 3.21 -17.34 0.62
N ALA A 78 3.59 -16.22 -0.01
CA ALA A 78 3.32 -16.02 -1.44
C ALA A 78 4.07 -17.03 -2.30
N VAL A 79 5.35 -17.25 -2.01
CA VAL A 79 6.18 -18.22 -2.73
C VAL A 79 5.70 -19.65 -2.50
N GLU A 80 5.38 -20.03 -1.25
CA GLU A 80 4.88 -21.36 -0.91
C GLU A 80 3.55 -21.69 -1.58
N ARG A 81 2.64 -20.71 -1.66
CA ARG A 81 1.28 -20.94 -2.18
C ARG A 81 1.17 -20.82 -3.70
N PHE A 82 1.94 -19.92 -4.31
CA PHE A 82 1.77 -19.54 -5.70
C PHE A 82 3.05 -19.61 -6.54
N GLY A 83 4.20 -19.93 -5.92
CA GLY A 83 5.48 -20.09 -6.60
C GLY A 83 6.21 -18.79 -6.93
N SER A 84 5.62 -17.61 -6.68
CA SER A 84 6.21 -16.31 -6.99
C SER A 84 5.66 -15.21 -6.10
N LEU A 85 6.26 -14.02 -6.22
CA LEU A 85 5.70 -12.74 -5.77
C LEU A 85 6.07 -11.67 -6.79
N ASP A 86 5.07 -11.09 -7.43
CA ASP A 86 5.24 -10.14 -8.53
C ASP A 86 4.85 -8.71 -8.12
N ILE A 87 3.82 -8.56 -7.28
CA ILE A 87 3.24 -7.28 -6.91
C ILE A 87 3.20 -7.15 -5.39
N VAL A 88 3.59 -5.99 -4.88
CA VAL A 88 3.43 -5.62 -3.47
C VAL A 88 2.63 -4.32 -3.35
N VAL A 89 1.53 -4.38 -2.61
CA VAL A 89 0.80 -3.19 -2.16
C VAL A 89 1.01 -3.03 -0.65
N ALA A 90 1.96 -2.17 -0.29
CA ALA A 90 2.28 -1.87 1.10
C ALA A 90 1.30 -0.82 1.64
N ASN A 91 0.40 -1.24 2.53
CA ASN A 91 -0.60 -0.38 3.14
C ASN A 91 -0.68 -0.65 4.65
N ALA A 92 -0.71 0.41 5.43
CA ALA A 92 -0.85 0.35 6.89
C ALA A 92 -1.82 1.42 7.39
N GLY A 93 -2.41 1.18 8.56
CA GLY A 93 -3.25 2.15 9.22
C GLY A 93 -2.48 3.42 9.60
N GLY A 94 -3.15 4.58 9.58
CA GLY A 94 -2.53 5.83 10.00
C GLY A 94 -2.37 5.93 11.52
N PRO A 95 -1.35 6.67 12.01
CA PRO A 95 -1.16 6.92 13.43
C PRO A 95 -2.23 7.87 13.99
N PRO A 96 -2.37 8.00 15.32
CA PRO A 96 -3.28 8.95 15.93
C PRO A 96 -2.94 10.40 15.53
N PRO A 97 -3.92 11.32 15.57
CA PRO A 97 -3.66 12.74 15.39
C PRO A 97 -2.86 13.30 16.58
N GLY A 98 -2.10 14.37 16.32
CA GLY A 98 -1.33 15.08 17.33
C GLY A 98 -0.65 16.31 16.74
N ARG A 99 -0.49 17.37 17.56
CA ARG A 99 0.28 18.57 17.19
C ARG A 99 1.77 18.26 17.33
N ALA A 100 2.58 18.80 16.44
CA ALA A 100 4.00 18.44 16.33
C ALA A 100 4.81 18.62 17.64
N LEU A 101 4.56 19.70 18.40
CA LEU A 101 5.31 20.01 19.61
C LEU A 101 4.78 19.29 20.87
N ASP A 102 3.62 18.61 20.77
CA ASP A 102 3.01 17.90 21.89
C ASP A 102 3.33 16.39 21.88
N LEU A 103 4.13 15.93 20.88
CA LEU A 103 4.46 14.52 20.69
C LEU A 103 5.79 14.17 21.37
N ASP A 104 5.81 13.04 22.07
CA ASP A 104 7.04 12.49 22.63
C ASP A 104 7.76 11.57 21.62
N ASP A 105 8.99 11.21 21.96
CA ASP A 105 9.85 10.34 21.14
C ASP A 105 9.21 8.95 20.92
N ALA A 106 8.50 8.42 21.91
CA ALA A 106 7.88 7.10 21.83
C ALA A 106 6.77 7.08 20.76
N ALA A 107 5.92 8.12 20.73
CA ALA A 107 4.87 8.27 19.71
C ALA A 107 5.48 8.44 18.30
N ILE A 108 6.55 9.22 18.17
CA ILE A 108 7.27 9.41 16.90
C ILE A 108 7.84 8.07 16.42
N MET A 109 8.55 7.33 17.28
CA MET A 109 9.14 6.04 16.93
C MET A 109 8.09 4.98 16.57
N ALA A 110 6.96 4.95 17.29
CA ALA A 110 5.84 4.07 16.95
C ALA A 110 5.25 4.39 15.57
N ALA A 111 5.08 5.67 15.23
CA ALA A 111 4.59 6.08 13.92
C ALA A 111 5.58 5.75 12.79
N LEU A 112 6.88 5.95 13.01
CA LEU A 112 7.93 5.55 12.07
C LEU A 112 7.94 4.03 11.87
N ASN A 113 7.83 3.24 12.94
CA ASN A 113 7.73 1.79 12.81
C ASN A 113 6.51 1.37 11.97
N ALA A 114 5.32 1.92 12.27
CA ALA A 114 4.07 1.51 11.64
C ALA A 114 3.90 2.02 10.20
N ASN A 115 4.41 3.19 9.83
CA ASN A 115 4.10 3.86 8.56
C ASN A 115 5.31 4.08 7.64
N LEU A 116 6.53 3.77 8.11
CA LEU A 116 7.75 3.80 7.31
C LEU A 116 8.40 2.41 7.31
N LEU A 117 8.85 1.91 8.48
CA LEU A 117 9.65 0.69 8.54
C LEU A 117 8.89 -0.56 8.10
N THR A 118 7.58 -0.64 8.32
CA THR A 118 6.75 -1.74 7.79
C THR A 118 6.88 -1.85 6.27
N SER A 119 6.73 -0.73 5.54
CA SER A 119 6.85 -0.71 4.08
C SER A 119 8.29 -0.98 3.64
N VAL A 120 9.29 -0.38 4.30
CA VAL A 120 10.70 -0.61 4.02
C VAL A 120 11.09 -2.09 4.16
N ARG A 121 10.67 -2.73 5.26
CA ARG A 121 10.94 -4.16 5.50
C ARG A 121 10.26 -5.04 4.44
N LEU A 122 9.01 -4.74 4.11
CA LEU A 122 8.26 -5.50 3.11
C LEU A 122 8.91 -5.41 1.73
N VAL A 123 9.30 -4.21 1.30
CA VAL A 123 10.04 -4.02 0.03
C VAL A 123 11.34 -4.80 0.05
N ARG A 124 12.13 -4.72 1.13
CA ARG A 124 13.41 -5.43 1.26
C ARG A 124 13.25 -6.95 1.22
N SER A 125 12.18 -7.50 1.77
CA SER A 125 11.88 -8.94 1.69
C SER A 125 11.39 -9.36 0.31
N ALA A 126 10.63 -8.52 -0.39
CA ALA A 126 10.04 -8.85 -1.69
C ALA A 126 11.03 -8.72 -2.87
N VAL A 127 11.93 -7.73 -2.84
CA VAL A 127 12.86 -7.42 -3.93
C VAL A 127 13.70 -8.62 -4.39
N PRO A 128 14.30 -9.45 -3.50
CA PRO A 128 15.06 -10.62 -3.95
C PRO A 128 14.24 -11.58 -4.81
N VAL A 129 13.01 -11.90 -4.40
CA VAL A 129 12.12 -12.81 -5.14
C VAL A 129 11.72 -12.21 -6.50
N MET A 130 11.36 -10.93 -6.54
CA MET A 130 11.00 -10.24 -7.78
C MET A 130 12.19 -10.15 -8.76
N ALA A 131 13.39 -9.90 -8.24
CA ALA A 131 14.61 -9.76 -9.05
C ALA A 131 15.01 -11.07 -9.76
N GLU A 132 14.74 -12.25 -9.16
CA GLU A 132 14.97 -13.55 -9.79
C GLU A 132 14.22 -13.70 -11.13
N HIS A 133 13.07 -13.04 -11.26
CA HIS A 133 12.22 -13.09 -12.46
C HIS A 133 12.37 -11.84 -13.35
N GLY A 134 13.18 -10.85 -12.94
CA GLY A 134 13.39 -9.61 -13.69
C GLY A 134 12.14 -8.75 -13.85
N TRP A 135 11.15 -8.90 -12.95
CA TRP A 135 9.90 -8.17 -12.98
C TRP A 135 9.33 -7.98 -11.57
N GLY A 136 8.89 -6.77 -11.26
CA GLY A 136 8.21 -6.47 -10.00
C GLY A 136 7.51 -5.13 -10.02
N ARG A 137 6.41 -5.02 -9.30
CA ARG A 137 5.66 -3.77 -9.12
C ARG A 137 5.37 -3.55 -7.65
N ILE A 138 5.85 -2.46 -7.11
CA ILE A 138 5.66 -2.11 -5.71
C ILE A 138 4.93 -0.79 -5.63
N CYS A 139 3.80 -0.77 -4.94
CA CYS A 139 3.00 0.42 -4.66
C CYS A 139 2.82 0.60 -3.16
N CYS A 140 3.36 1.68 -2.60
CA CYS A 140 3.12 2.05 -1.20
C CYS A 140 1.94 3.02 -1.11
N ILE A 141 0.87 2.65 -0.39
CA ILE A 141 -0.23 3.56 -0.12
C ILE A 141 0.18 4.48 1.03
N THR A 142 0.28 5.77 0.73
CA THR A 142 0.71 6.79 1.67
C THR A 142 -0.40 7.80 1.99
N SER A 143 -0.21 9.05 1.64
CA SER A 143 -1.16 10.15 1.83
C SER A 143 -0.73 11.35 0.97
N TYR A 144 -1.66 12.19 0.54
CA TYR A 144 -1.34 13.48 -0.05
C TYR A 144 -0.55 14.39 0.91
N SER A 145 -0.50 14.05 2.20
CA SER A 145 0.33 14.77 3.17
C SER A 145 1.84 14.70 2.91
N VAL A 146 2.30 13.85 1.99
CA VAL A 146 3.71 13.84 1.53
C VAL A 146 4.05 15.11 0.75
N VAL A 147 3.06 15.72 0.09
CA VAL A 147 3.20 16.96 -0.68
C VAL A 147 2.77 18.18 0.14
N GLN A 148 1.65 18.08 0.86
CA GLN A 148 1.09 19.15 1.66
C GLN A 148 0.79 18.65 3.09
N PRO A 149 1.58 19.05 4.10
CA PRO A 149 1.35 18.62 5.49
C PRO A 149 -0.07 18.92 5.97
N ILE A 150 -0.71 17.92 6.56
CA ILE A 150 -2.05 18.07 7.13
C ILE A 150 -1.94 18.55 8.58
N PRO A 151 -2.62 19.63 8.98
CA PRO A 151 -2.65 20.08 10.36
C PRO A 151 -3.06 18.95 11.31
N THR A 152 -2.49 18.90 12.50
CA THR A 152 -2.73 17.90 13.55
C THR A 152 -2.39 16.44 13.20
N LEU A 153 -1.83 16.17 12.02
CA LEU A 153 -1.36 14.82 11.65
C LEU A 153 0.17 14.71 11.58
N ALA A 154 0.89 15.35 12.53
CA ALA A 154 2.34 15.43 12.51
C ALA A 154 3.04 14.07 12.43
N LEU A 155 2.57 13.06 13.17
CA LEU A 155 3.09 11.69 13.11
C LEU A 155 2.99 11.09 11.71
N SER A 156 1.81 11.24 11.07
CA SER A 156 1.56 10.74 9.72
C SER A 156 2.41 11.49 8.68
N ASN A 157 2.45 12.81 8.77
CA ASN A 157 3.23 13.66 7.86
C ASN A 157 4.71 13.24 7.89
N THR A 158 5.31 13.15 9.08
CA THR A 158 6.72 12.79 9.27
C THR A 158 7.04 11.41 8.71
N ALA A 159 6.28 10.38 9.08
CA ALA A 159 6.57 9.01 8.67
C ALA A 159 6.40 8.81 7.16
N ARG A 160 5.37 9.41 6.56
CA ARG A 160 5.05 9.22 5.13
C ARG A 160 5.96 10.03 4.20
N VAL A 161 6.39 11.23 4.60
CA VAL A 161 7.44 11.97 3.87
C VAL A 161 8.76 11.21 3.91
N GLY A 162 9.13 10.64 5.08
CA GLY A 162 10.29 9.78 5.19
C GLY A 162 10.21 8.55 4.26
N LEU A 163 9.04 7.91 4.19
CA LEU A 163 8.82 6.80 3.26
C LEU A 163 8.98 7.23 1.80
N TRP A 164 8.46 8.41 1.42
CA TRP A 164 8.62 8.92 0.06
C TRP A 164 10.08 9.14 -0.32
N ALA A 165 10.85 9.81 0.55
CA ALA A 165 12.27 10.03 0.31
C ALA A 165 13.04 8.71 0.16
N TRP A 166 12.78 7.74 1.06
CA TRP A 166 13.37 6.41 0.99
C TRP A 166 12.97 5.67 -0.30
N ALA A 167 11.69 5.65 -0.65
CA ALA A 167 11.18 4.96 -1.82
C ALA A 167 11.75 5.54 -3.12
N LYS A 168 11.93 6.86 -3.21
CA LYS A 168 12.57 7.51 -4.36
C LYS A 168 14.02 7.06 -4.54
N THR A 169 14.77 6.96 -3.44
CA THR A 169 16.14 6.46 -3.46
C THR A 169 16.17 4.99 -3.89
N ALA A 170 15.36 4.13 -3.24
CA ALA A 170 15.28 2.71 -3.56
C ALA A 170 14.85 2.45 -5.02
N ALA A 171 13.92 3.25 -5.57
CA ALA A 171 13.52 3.15 -6.97
C ALA A 171 14.67 3.43 -7.95
N ASN A 172 15.54 4.39 -7.60
CA ASN A 172 16.74 4.69 -8.40
C ASN A 172 17.77 3.54 -8.32
N ASP A 173 17.98 2.97 -7.12
CA ASP A 173 18.88 1.83 -6.91
C ASP A 173 18.40 0.62 -7.73
N LEU A 174 17.11 0.26 -7.65
CA LEU A 174 16.50 -0.84 -8.40
C LEU A 174 16.61 -0.65 -9.91
N ALA A 175 16.49 0.58 -10.40
CA ALA A 175 16.64 0.89 -11.81
C ALA A 175 18.12 0.78 -12.25
N ALA A 176 19.06 1.25 -11.43
CA ALA A 176 20.50 1.15 -11.71
C ALA A 176 20.98 -0.30 -11.76
N ASP A 177 20.41 -1.16 -10.90
CA ASP A 177 20.72 -2.58 -10.82
C ASP A 177 20.02 -3.39 -11.95
N GLY A 178 19.18 -2.78 -12.78
CA GLY A 178 18.50 -3.44 -13.91
C GLY A 178 17.50 -4.53 -13.49
N THR A 179 16.91 -4.43 -12.31
CA THR A 179 16.04 -5.47 -11.73
C THR A 179 14.69 -5.65 -12.44
N GLY A 180 14.26 -4.71 -13.27
CA GLY A 180 12.92 -4.69 -13.86
C GLY A 180 11.81 -4.35 -12.87
N ILE A 181 12.16 -3.93 -11.64
CA ILE A 181 11.23 -3.59 -10.56
C ILE A 181 10.96 -2.09 -10.54
N THR A 182 9.68 -1.69 -10.39
CA THR A 182 9.31 -0.29 -10.12
C THR A 182 8.75 -0.15 -8.70
N LEU A 183 9.03 0.98 -8.07
CA LEU A 183 8.55 1.33 -6.72
C LEU A 183 7.93 2.72 -6.75
N ASN A 184 6.62 2.79 -6.52
CA ASN A 184 5.84 4.03 -6.55
C ASN A 184 5.00 4.21 -5.29
N LEU A 185 4.54 5.44 -5.07
CA LEU A 185 3.61 5.79 -4.01
C LEU A 185 2.26 6.20 -4.62
N ALA A 186 1.17 5.64 -4.10
CA ALA A 186 -0.17 6.17 -4.28
C ALA A 186 -0.51 7.03 -3.06
N CYS A 187 -0.80 8.30 -3.26
CA CYS A 187 -0.97 9.30 -2.21
C CYS A 187 -2.44 9.75 -2.15
N PRO A 188 -3.31 9.02 -1.41
CA PRO A 188 -4.73 9.35 -1.35
C PRO A 188 -4.97 10.66 -0.62
N GLY A 189 -5.94 11.43 -1.12
CA GLY A 189 -6.65 12.46 -0.38
C GLY A 189 -7.82 11.88 0.43
N PRO A 190 -8.85 12.68 0.72
CA PRO A 190 -10.04 12.20 1.42
C PRO A 190 -10.79 11.15 0.59
N HIS A 191 -10.87 9.92 1.09
CA HIS A 191 -11.66 8.83 0.50
C HIS A 191 -12.64 8.27 1.55
N ALA A 192 -13.80 7.80 1.11
CA ALA A 192 -14.87 7.31 1.97
C ALA A 192 -14.50 6.01 2.68
N THR A 193 -13.72 6.11 3.76
CA THR A 193 -13.21 4.99 4.56
C THR A 193 -13.57 5.13 6.02
N GLU A 194 -13.54 4.02 6.77
CA GLU A 194 -13.69 4.02 8.23
C GLU A 194 -12.68 4.96 8.91
N ARG A 195 -11.45 5.03 8.39
CA ARG A 195 -10.42 5.95 8.92
C ARG A 195 -10.85 7.41 8.84
N MET A 196 -11.51 7.83 7.77
CA MET A 196 -11.99 9.21 7.64
C MET A 196 -13.12 9.52 8.60
N ARG A 197 -14.01 8.56 8.86
CA ARG A 197 -15.04 8.67 9.92
C ARG A 197 -14.42 8.85 11.29
N GLN A 198 -13.42 8.02 11.64
CA GLN A 198 -12.68 8.14 12.92
C GLN A 198 -11.97 9.49 13.10
N LEU A 199 -11.61 10.17 12.03
CA LEU A 199 -11.03 11.52 12.05
C LEU A 199 -12.09 12.63 12.14
N GLY A 200 -13.38 12.30 12.24
CA GLY A 200 -14.47 13.28 12.38
C GLY A 200 -14.83 14.01 11.08
N ASN A 201 -14.51 13.43 9.93
CA ASN A 201 -14.73 14.06 8.63
C ASN A 201 -16.04 13.63 7.95
N ASP A 202 -17.05 13.21 8.71
CA ASP A 202 -18.35 12.76 8.17
C ASP A 202 -19.05 13.85 7.33
N SER A 203 -18.81 15.14 7.64
CA SER A 203 -19.37 16.27 6.87
C SER A 203 -18.81 16.38 5.44
N MET A 204 -17.73 15.69 5.12
CA MET A 204 -17.11 15.68 3.79
C MET A 204 -17.61 14.53 2.90
N ALA A 205 -18.57 13.72 3.35
CA ALA A 205 -18.98 12.48 2.67
C ALA A 205 -19.35 12.67 1.17
N GLY A 206 -19.91 13.80 0.79
CA GLY A 206 -20.25 14.09 -0.61
C GLY A 206 -19.09 14.55 -1.51
N SER A 207 -17.91 14.78 -0.93
CA SER A 207 -16.70 15.22 -1.65
C SER A 207 -15.53 14.24 -1.54
N MET A 208 -15.75 13.06 -0.99
CA MET A 208 -14.72 12.04 -0.83
C MET A 208 -14.65 11.14 -2.07
N GLY A 209 -13.42 10.73 -2.42
CA GLY A 209 -13.18 9.70 -3.43
C GLY A 209 -13.71 8.32 -3.00
N ASP A 210 -14.04 7.50 -3.99
CA ASP A 210 -14.40 6.09 -3.77
C ASP A 210 -13.13 5.24 -3.59
N PRO A 211 -13.01 4.43 -2.52
CA PRO A 211 -11.91 3.47 -2.38
C PRO A 211 -11.75 2.51 -3.57
N ALA A 212 -12.84 2.17 -4.27
CA ALA A 212 -12.79 1.32 -5.46
C ALA A 212 -12.08 2.02 -6.63
N ASP A 213 -12.31 3.32 -6.84
CA ASP A 213 -11.62 4.08 -7.89
C ASP A 213 -10.14 4.28 -7.54
N PHE A 214 -9.82 4.51 -6.26
CA PHE A 214 -8.43 4.53 -5.81
C PHE A 214 -7.73 3.18 -6.05
N GLY A 215 -8.42 2.07 -5.83
CA GLY A 215 -7.91 0.73 -6.11
C GLY A 215 -7.50 0.53 -7.57
N LYS A 216 -8.26 1.07 -8.52
CA LYS A 216 -7.93 1.04 -9.96
C LYS A 216 -6.64 1.80 -10.28
N VAL A 217 -6.38 2.92 -9.59
CA VAL A 217 -5.12 3.66 -9.71
C VAL A 217 -3.95 2.84 -9.18
N VAL A 218 -4.14 2.13 -8.06
CA VAL A 218 -3.12 1.21 -7.52
C VAL A 218 -2.85 0.07 -8.51
N ALA A 219 -3.89 -0.56 -9.07
CA ALA A 219 -3.74 -1.61 -10.08
C ALA A 219 -2.98 -1.10 -11.32
N PHE A 220 -3.27 0.12 -11.79
CA PHE A 220 -2.51 0.75 -12.88
C PHE A 220 -1.03 0.91 -12.52
N LEU A 221 -0.70 1.43 -11.33
CA LEU A 221 0.72 1.57 -10.89
C LEU A 221 1.44 0.22 -10.79
N CYS A 222 0.70 -0.86 -10.58
CA CYS A 222 1.19 -2.24 -10.54
C CYS A 222 1.17 -2.96 -11.89
N SER A 223 0.87 -2.27 -12.98
CA SER A 223 0.66 -2.85 -14.31
C SER A 223 1.91 -2.80 -15.21
N ASP A 224 1.85 -3.53 -16.32
CA ASP A 224 2.87 -3.47 -17.38
C ASP A 224 2.92 -2.10 -18.09
N PRO A 225 1.79 -1.46 -18.44
CA PRO A 225 1.80 -0.10 -18.98
C PRO A 225 2.50 0.94 -18.10
N ALA A 226 2.52 0.72 -16.77
CA ALA A 226 3.18 1.63 -15.82
C ALA A 226 4.69 1.40 -15.67
N ARG A 227 5.32 0.52 -16.48
CA ARG A 227 6.75 0.15 -16.33
C ARG A 227 7.74 1.32 -16.40
N PHE A 228 7.33 2.46 -16.95
CA PHE A 228 8.14 3.68 -17.00
C PHE A 228 7.78 4.70 -15.92
N VAL A 229 6.82 4.38 -15.05
CA VAL A 229 6.51 5.14 -13.84
C VAL A 229 7.32 4.54 -12.70
N ASN A 230 8.38 5.23 -12.24
CA ASN A 230 9.25 4.74 -11.19
C ASN A 230 9.70 5.87 -10.25
N GLY A 231 9.60 5.64 -8.94
CA GLY A 231 9.91 6.63 -7.90
C GLY A 231 8.92 7.80 -7.87
N ALA A 232 7.72 7.64 -8.41
CA ALA A 232 6.68 8.65 -8.39
C ALA A 232 5.87 8.64 -7.10
N ALA A 233 5.41 9.81 -6.68
CA ALA A 233 4.37 9.97 -5.67
C ALA A 233 3.12 10.52 -6.38
N LEU A 234 2.20 9.62 -6.75
CA LEU A 234 0.99 9.97 -7.48
C LEU A 234 -0.09 10.40 -6.49
N VAL A 235 -0.45 11.67 -6.51
CA VAL A 235 -1.54 12.22 -5.69
C VAL A 235 -2.88 11.87 -6.31
N VAL A 236 -3.81 11.31 -5.51
CA VAL A 236 -5.16 10.89 -5.91
C VAL A 236 -6.13 11.48 -4.88
N ASP A 237 -6.50 12.74 -5.04
CA ASP A 237 -7.11 13.52 -3.96
C ASP A 237 -8.29 14.42 -4.39
N GLY A 238 -8.72 14.32 -5.64
CA GLY A 238 -9.83 15.15 -6.15
C GLY A 238 -9.52 16.64 -6.15
N GLY A 239 -8.23 17.03 -6.14
CA GLY A 239 -7.81 18.44 -6.11
C GLY A 239 -7.76 19.05 -4.71
N ALA A 240 -7.72 18.22 -3.65
CA ALA A 240 -7.65 18.71 -2.27
C ALA A 240 -6.28 19.34 -1.92
N THR A 241 -5.21 18.95 -2.62
CA THR A 241 -3.87 19.54 -2.47
C THR A 241 -3.83 20.89 -3.18
N LEU A 242 -3.35 21.92 -2.47
CA LEU A 242 -3.15 23.27 -3.01
C LEU A 242 -1.66 23.51 -3.40
N ALA A 243 -0.77 22.62 -3.02
CA ALA A 243 0.65 22.67 -3.41
C ALA A 243 0.82 22.29 -4.89
N LEU A 244 1.81 22.91 -5.55
CA LEU A 244 2.21 22.61 -6.92
C LEU A 244 3.21 21.46 -6.94
#